data_7b74745050d50acafd30a1f528815d55
#
_entry.id   7b74745050d50acafd30a1f528815d55
#
_cell.length_a   1.000
_cell.length_b   1.000
_cell.length_c   1.000
_cell.angle_alpha   90.00
_cell.angle_beta   90.00
_cell.angle_gamma   90.00
#
_symmetry.space_group_name_H-M   'P 1'
#
loop_
_entity.id
_entity.type
_entity.pdbx_description
1 polymer ?
#
loop_
_entity_poly.entity_id
_entity_poly.type
_entity_poly.pdbx_seq_one_letter_code
_entity_poly.pdbx_strand_id
1 'polypeptide(L)'
;MRHAIIGLCLFAAACGSQSFSPTSPSAVAGAPGAQTQANRGANVEVTFTKWVPAFPTLAGVTGGDVPGTFAGAVLSRDPFDNGNIVQLEARYEVIGQDAAHSFVAHIEGKQNNETQEAVFNGTIVEGWLLGAQVHVTYDRIAPCPAFGQAACFTGVIRVMPGSAN
;
A
#
# COMPACT_ATOMS: atom_id res chain seq x y z
N MET A 1 -2.09 -53.82 -12.10
CA MET A 1 -1.96 -54.32 -10.72
C MET A 1 -2.50 -53.18 -9.85
N ARG A 2 -3.75 -53.18 -9.53
CA ARG A 2 -4.51 -53.69 -8.39
C ARG A 2 -3.82 -53.41 -7.05
N HIS A 3 -4.37 -52.46 -6.24
CA HIS A 3 -4.98 -52.76 -4.94
C HIS A 3 -5.74 -51.55 -4.41
N ALA A 4 -7.05 -51.72 -4.27
CA ALA A 4 -7.95 -50.88 -3.50
C ALA A 4 -7.84 -51.24 -2.03
N ILE A 5 -7.91 -50.25 -1.12
CA ILE A 5 -8.25 -50.51 0.28
C ILE A 5 -9.32 -49.50 0.69
N ILE A 6 -10.50 -50.05 0.94
CA ILE A 6 -11.67 -49.41 1.54
C ILE A 6 -11.49 -49.51 3.06
N GLY A 7 -11.58 -48.38 3.74
CA GLY A 7 -11.62 -48.31 5.22
C GLY A 7 -12.84 -47.51 5.67
N LEU A 8 -13.88 -48.24 6.04
CA LEU A 8 -15.11 -47.79 6.62
C LEU A 8 -14.96 -47.71 8.14
N CYS A 9 -15.10 -46.58 8.79
CA CYS A 9 -15.28 -46.45 10.22
C CYS A 9 -16.54 -45.65 10.54
N LEU A 10 -17.57 -46.40 10.94
CA LEU A 10 -18.74 -45.88 11.68
C LEU A 10 -18.30 -45.59 13.13
N PHE A 11 -18.64 -44.44 13.66
CA PHE A 11 -18.83 -44.26 15.11
C PHE A 11 -20.05 -43.45 15.45
N ALA A 12 -20.71 -43.92 16.47
CA ALA A 12 -22.09 -43.71 16.89
C ALA A 12 -22.32 -42.38 17.64
N ALA A 13 -23.57 -42.04 17.66
CA ALA A 13 -24.25 -40.94 18.33
C ALA A 13 -24.04 -40.88 19.85
N ALA A 14 -23.94 -39.64 20.37
CA ALA A 14 -24.30 -39.34 21.76
C ALA A 14 -25.16 -38.07 21.78
N CYS A 15 -26.47 -38.24 22.07
CA CYS A 15 -27.40 -37.17 22.39
C CYS A 15 -27.03 -36.56 23.74
N GLY A 16 -26.77 -35.26 23.76
CA GLY A 16 -26.73 -34.43 24.95
C GLY A 16 -27.65 -33.25 24.77
N SER A 17 -28.86 -33.33 25.30
CA SER A 17 -29.84 -32.23 25.31
C SER A 17 -29.39 -31.19 26.34
N GLN A 18 -28.91 -30.04 25.90
CA GLN A 18 -28.81 -28.85 26.74
C GLN A 18 -29.70 -27.76 26.17
N SER A 19 -30.75 -27.46 26.95
CA SER A 19 -31.66 -26.35 26.70
C SER A 19 -30.95 -25.04 26.98
N PHE A 20 -30.56 -24.32 25.94
CA PHE A 20 -30.13 -22.94 26.05
C PHE A 20 -31.30 -22.03 25.65
N SER A 21 -31.74 -21.22 26.61
CA SER A 21 -32.66 -20.12 26.34
C SER A 21 -32.02 -19.15 25.36
N PRO A 22 -32.72 -18.72 24.31
CA PRO A 22 -32.18 -17.68 23.41
C PRO A 22 -32.23 -16.33 24.10
N THR A 23 -31.10 -15.86 24.61
CA THR A 23 -30.94 -14.44 24.89
C THR A 23 -30.75 -13.77 23.53
N SER A 24 -31.73 -13.01 23.07
CA SER A 24 -31.63 -12.21 21.87
C SER A 24 -30.50 -11.20 22.03
N PRO A 25 -29.47 -11.21 21.17
CA PRO A 25 -28.56 -10.08 21.09
C PRO A 25 -29.32 -8.94 20.42
N SER A 26 -29.50 -7.84 21.15
CA SER A 26 -29.88 -6.56 20.56
C SER A 26 -28.87 -6.24 19.45
N ALA A 27 -29.33 -6.29 18.20
CA ALA A 27 -28.58 -5.79 17.06
C ALA A 27 -28.46 -4.27 17.23
N VAL A 28 -27.34 -3.84 17.80
CA VAL A 28 -26.88 -2.46 17.63
C VAL A 28 -26.49 -2.35 16.16
N ALA A 29 -27.34 -1.70 15.37
CA ALA A 29 -26.97 -1.27 14.03
C ALA A 29 -25.75 -0.39 14.15
N GLY A 30 -24.58 -0.97 13.92
CA GLY A 30 -23.32 -0.24 13.81
C GLY A 30 -23.40 0.69 12.61
N ALA A 31 -23.43 1.98 12.87
CA ALA A 31 -23.30 2.99 11.84
C ALA A 31 -22.00 2.71 11.05
N PRO A 32 -22.02 2.74 9.69
CA PRO A 32 -20.82 2.64 8.89
C PRO A 32 -20.05 3.96 9.03
N GLY A 33 -19.10 4.02 9.96
CA GLY A 33 -18.35 5.26 10.21
C GLY A 33 -17.36 5.22 11.36
N ALA A 34 -17.30 4.13 12.13
CA ALA A 34 -16.48 4.08 13.36
C ALA A 34 -15.11 3.39 13.18
N GLN A 35 -14.65 3.19 11.96
CA GLN A 35 -13.29 2.71 11.72
C GLN A 35 -12.45 3.90 11.30
N THR A 36 -11.43 4.22 12.09
CA THR A 36 -10.29 5.08 11.76
C THR A 36 -10.01 6.28 12.65
N GLN A 37 -10.35 6.26 13.93
CA GLN A 37 -9.86 7.33 14.80
C GLN A 37 -8.60 6.98 15.62
N ALA A 38 -8.13 5.73 15.61
CA ALA A 38 -7.03 5.31 16.47
C ALA A 38 -5.61 5.75 16.02
N ASN A 39 -5.43 6.22 14.78
CA ASN A 39 -4.10 6.60 14.25
C ASN A 39 -3.99 8.06 13.75
N ARG A 40 -4.86 8.96 14.17
CA ARG A 40 -4.84 10.36 13.68
C ARG A 40 -3.68 11.22 14.18
N GLY A 41 -2.67 10.68 14.82
CA GLY A 41 -1.54 11.43 15.35
C GLY A 41 -0.16 10.85 15.11
N ALA A 42 -0.05 9.61 14.65
CA ALA A 42 1.25 8.99 14.37
C ALA A 42 1.61 9.17 12.88
N ASN A 43 2.84 9.60 12.61
CA ASN A 43 3.38 9.57 11.26
C ASN A 43 3.46 8.12 10.80
N VAL A 44 3.09 7.87 9.55
CA VAL A 44 3.20 6.55 8.91
C VAL A 44 4.37 6.60 7.94
N GLU A 45 5.24 5.60 8.01
CA GLU A 45 6.40 5.49 7.12
C GLU A 45 6.30 4.23 6.27
N VAL A 46 6.14 4.42 4.96
CA VAL A 46 6.07 3.34 3.97
C VAL A 46 7.37 3.33 3.17
N THR A 47 8.16 2.29 3.32
CA THR A 47 9.31 2.07 2.43
C THR A 47 8.84 1.48 1.11
N PHE A 48 9.54 1.76 0.01
CA PHE A 48 9.19 1.18 -1.28
C PHE A 48 10.42 0.92 -2.15
N THR A 49 10.27 -0.04 -3.05
CA THR A 49 11.12 -0.18 -4.23
C THR A 49 10.23 -0.30 -5.45
N LYS A 50 10.35 0.67 -6.37
CA LYS A 50 9.55 0.73 -7.60
C LYS A 50 10.44 0.71 -8.83
N TRP A 51 9.86 0.30 -9.95
CA TRP A 51 10.46 0.35 -11.29
C TRP A 51 9.44 0.79 -12.34
N VAL A 52 9.92 1.01 -13.56
CA VAL A 52 9.10 1.41 -14.71
C VAL A 52 9.03 0.24 -15.67
N PRO A 53 8.01 -0.64 -15.59
CA PRO A 53 7.88 -1.77 -16.54
C PRO A 53 7.65 -1.29 -17.96
N ALA A 54 6.86 -0.25 -18.13
CA ALA A 54 6.63 0.46 -19.40
C ALA A 54 6.12 1.87 -19.06
N PHE A 55 6.82 2.91 -19.55
CA PHE A 55 6.40 4.30 -19.32
C PHE A 55 4.97 4.54 -19.86
N PRO A 56 4.08 5.20 -19.12
CA PRO A 56 4.29 5.90 -17.85
C PRO A 56 4.02 5.06 -16.58
N THR A 57 3.82 3.75 -16.71
CA THR A 57 3.40 2.85 -15.62
C THR A 57 4.53 2.60 -14.62
N LEU A 58 4.19 2.58 -13.34
CA LEU A 58 5.06 2.24 -12.23
C LEU A 58 4.55 0.95 -11.57
N ALA A 59 5.47 0.10 -11.15
CA ALA A 59 5.18 -1.10 -10.37
C ALA A 59 6.24 -1.26 -9.28
N GLY A 60 5.95 -2.02 -8.22
CA GLY A 60 6.88 -2.20 -7.14
C GLY A 60 6.35 -2.98 -5.94
N VAL A 61 7.10 -2.87 -4.85
CA VAL A 61 6.77 -3.45 -3.55
C VAL A 61 6.86 -2.38 -2.48
N THR A 62 6.10 -2.55 -1.40
CA THR A 62 6.15 -1.70 -0.21
C THR A 62 6.49 -2.49 1.03
N GLY A 63 6.98 -1.77 2.05
CA GLY A 63 7.33 -2.27 3.38
C GLY A 63 7.10 -1.19 4.43
N GLY A 64 7.79 -1.29 5.58
CA GLY A 64 7.57 -0.40 6.71
C GLY A 64 6.20 -0.63 7.34
N ASP A 65 5.47 0.45 7.64
CA ASP A 65 4.16 0.36 8.28
C ASP A 65 3.06 -0.19 7.37
N VAL A 66 3.28 -0.22 6.03
CA VAL A 66 2.32 -0.74 5.06
C VAL A 66 3.03 -1.69 4.08
N PRO A 67 3.32 -2.94 4.49
CA PRO A 67 3.84 -3.95 3.59
C PRO A 67 2.79 -4.33 2.54
N GLY A 68 3.23 -4.48 1.28
CA GLY A 68 2.31 -4.79 0.18
C GLY A 68 2.93 -4.58 -1.20
N THR A 69 2.13 -4.08 -2.13
CA THR A 69 2.55 -3.78 -3.50
C THR A 69 2.42 -2.29 -3.80
N PHE A 70 3.25 -1.85 -4.73
CA PHE A 70 3.25 -0.50 -5.26
C PHE A 70 2.80 -0.52 -6.72
N ALA A 71 1.86 0.36 -7.06
CA ALA A 71 1.47 0.65 -8.42
C ALA A 71 1.44 2.17 -8.63
N GLY A 72 1.36 2.62 -9.88
CA GLY A 72 1.21 4.04 -10.16
C GLY A 72 1.47 4.41 -11.61
N ALA A 73 1.43 5.71 -11.86
CA ALA A 73 1.73 6.29 -13.17
C ALA A 73 2.38 7.67 -13.03
N VAL A 74 3.28 7.97 -13.93
CA VAL A 74 3.77 9.35 -14.17
C VAL A 74 2.71 10.08 -14.98
N LEU A 75 2.20 11.20 -14.47
CA LEU A 75 1.16 12.00 -15.10
C LEU A 75 1.74 13.11 -15.97
N SER A 76 2.80 13.75 -15.49
CA SER A 76 3.57 14.72 -16.27
C SER A 76 5.07 14.57 -16.04
N ARG A 77 5.86 15.00 -17.03
CA ARG A 77 7.32 14.95 -17.00
C ARG A 77 7.90 16.11 -17.80
N ASP A 78 8.42 17.11 -17.10
CA ASP A 78 8.98 18.33 -17.69
C ASP A 78 10.48 18.45 -17.36
N PRO A 79 11.36 18.10 -18.30
CA PRO A 79 12.80 18.27 -18.12
C PRO A 79 13.19 19.74 -18.25
N PHE A 80 14.08 20.21 -17.36
CA PHE A 80 14.73 21.51 -17.44
C PHE A 80 16.21 21.39 -17.02
N ASP A 81 16.97 22.49 -17.10
CA ASP A 81 18.41 22.48 -16.85
C ASP A 81 19.14 21.42 -17.69
N ASN A 82 18.94 21.49 -19.02
CA ASN A 82 19.48 20.50 -19.98
C ASN A 82 19.14 19.03 -19.67
N GLY A 83 18.05 18.80 -18.92
CA GLY A 83 17.59 17.46 -18.51
C GLY A 83 18.21 16.97 -17.19
N ASN A 84 19.05 17.75 -16.53
CA ASN A 84 19.61 17.39 -15.21
C ASN A 84 18.54 17.33 -14.13
N ILE A 85 17.58 18.22 -14.22
CA ILE A 85 16.43 18.24 -13.32
C ILE A 85 15.17 17.91 -14.13
N VAL A 86 14.30 17.10 -13.54
CA VAL A 86 13.00 16.77 -14.13
C VAL A 86 11.93 17.06 -13.09
N GLN A 87 10.99 17.93 -13.45
CA GLN A 87 9.76 18.08 -12.67
C GLN A 87 8.81 16.92 -13.05
N LEU A 88 8.26 16.29 -12.05
CA LEU A 88 7.38 15.14 -12.21
C LEU A 88 6.11 15.35 -11.41
N GLU A 89 5.02 14.89 -11.99
CA GLU A 89 3.74 14.69 -11.34
C GLU A 89 3.38 13.20 -11.47
N ALA A 90 2.93 12.58 -10.40
CA ALA A 90 2.63 11.17 -10.42
C ALA A 90 1.46 10.81 -9.49
N ARG A 91 0.77 9.73 -9.85
CA ARG A 91 -0.18 9.02 -9.01
C ARG A 91 0.51 7.80 -8.44
N TYR A 92 0.60 7.71 -7.12
CA TYR A 92 1.13 6.56 -6.40
C TYR A 92 -0.01 5.81 -5.74
N GLU A 93 0.02 4.50 -5.85
CA GLU A 93 -0.95 3.60 -5.25
C GLU A 93 -0.20 2.58 -4.38
N VAL A 94 -0.47 2.62 -3.10
CA VAL A 94 0.02 1.66 -2.11
C VAL A 94 -1.12 0.71 -1.80
N ILE A 95 -0.92 -0.57 -2.12
CA ILE A 95 -1.88 -1.64 -1.91
C ILE A 95 -1.34 -2.49 -0.75
N GLY A 96 -1.83 -2.21 0.45
CA GLY A 96 -1.42 -2.91 1.66
C GLY A 96 -1.84 -4.38 1.65
N GLN A 97 -1.08 -5.24 2.32
CA GLN A 97 -1.51 -6.62 2.60
C GLN A 97 -2.83 -6.63 3.38
N ASP A 98 -3.01 -5.65 4.28
CA ASP A 98 -4.31 -5.29 4.82
C ASP A 98 -4.92 -4.21 3.92
N ALA A 99 -6.00 -4.56 3.22
CA ALA A 99 -6.68 -3.66 2.30
C ALA A 99 -7.18 -2.36 2.96
N ALA A 100 -7.44 -2.38 4.27
CA ALA A 100 -7.84 -1.19 5.04
C ALA A 100 -6.73 -0.12 5.11
N HIS A 101 -5.47 -0.47 4.84
CA HIS A 101 -4.34 0.44 4.82
C HIS A 101 -3.89 0.84 3.40
N SER A 102 -4.72 0.53 2.39
CA SER A 102 -4.43 0.93 1.01
C SER A 102 -4.81 2.39 0.77
N PHE A 103 -4.00 3.09 -0.02
CA PHE A 103 -4.25 4.49 -0.35
C PHE A 103 -3.70 4.87 -1.73
N VAL A 104 -4.20 5.97 -2.25
CA VAL A 104 -3.69 6.64 -3.45
C VAL A 104 -3.24 8.04 -3.09
N ALA A 105 -2.02 8.39 -3.48
CA ALA A 105 -1.48 9.73 -3.34
C ALA A 105 -1.25 10.37 -4.71
N HIS A 106 -1.57 11.67 -4.81
CA HIS A 106 -1.16 12.54 -5.90
C HIS A 106 0.03 13.35 -5.43
N ILE A 107 1.15 13.26 -6.13
CA ILE A 107 2.42 13.87 -5.75
C ILE A 107 3.02 14.65 -6.89
N GLU A 108 3.73 15.73 -6.55
CA GLU A 108 4.54 16.52 -7.47
C GLU A 108 5.90 16.83 -6.84
N GLY A 109 6.93 16.97 -7.67
CA GLY A 109 8.26 17.28 -7.19
C GLY A 109 9.32 17.20 -8.27
N LYS A 110 10.55 17.04 -7.83
CA LYS A 110 11.72 17.09 -8.70
C LYS A 110 12.60 15.87 -8.49
N GLN A 111 13.13 15.36 -9.60
CA GLN A 111 14.20 14.40 -9.65
C GLN A 111 15.45 15.08 -10.21
N ASN A 112 16.57 14.91 -9.52
CA ASN A 112 17.90 15.28 -10.01
C ASN A 112 18.54 14.05 -10.66
N ASN A 113 18.80 14.12 -11.96
CA ASN A 113 19.40 13.03 -12.71
C ASN A 113 20.91 12.91 -12.50
N GLU A 114 21.59 13.93 -11.95
CA GLU A 114 23.01 13.88 -11.62
C GLU A 114 23.23 13.14 -10.29
N THR A 115 22.49 13.54 -9.22
CA THR A 115 22.60 12.89 -7.91
C THR A 115 21.76 11.62 -7.81
N GLN A 116 20.84 11.40 -8.75
CA GLN A 116 19.89 10.27 -8.79
C GLN A 116 18.83 10.31 -7.66
N GLU A 117 18.70 11.44 -6.99
CA GLU A 117 17.78 11.68 -5.88
C GLU A 117 16.49 12.35 -6.36
N ALA A 118 15.42 12.15 -5.60
CA ALA A 118 14.17 12.84 -5.85
C ALA A 118 13.43 13.17 -4.58
N VAL A 119 12.69 14.30 -4.62
CA VAL A 119 11.85 14.77 -3.53
C VAL A 119 10.50 15.21 -4.09
N PHE A 120 9.42 14.69 -3.50
CA PHE A 120 8.05 15.04 -3.86
C PHE A 120 7.24 15.35 -2.62
N ASN A 121 6.21 16.17 -2.81
CA ASN A 121 5.16 16.40 -1.83
C ASN A 121 3.81 16.17 -2.49
N GLY A 122 2.80 15.90 -1.68
CA GLY A 122 1.46 15.67 -2.20
C GLY A 122 0.45 15.38 -1.12
N THR A 123 -0.66 14.78 -1.54
CA THR A 123 -1.80 14.51 -0.67
C THR A 123 -2.39 13.15 -1.02
N ILE A 124 -2.86 12.43 -0.02
CA ILE A 124 -3.67 11.22 -0.22
C ILE A 124 -5.04 11.64 -0.73
N VAL A 125 -5.38 11.15 -1.92
CA VAL A 125 -6.62 11.52 -2.65
C VAL A 125 -7.69 10.43 -2.58
N GLU A 126 -7.31 9.18 -2.22
CA GLU A 126 -8.22 8.04 -2.07
C GLU A 126 -7.74 7.09 -0.97
N GLY A 127 -8.67 6.41 -0.31
CA GLY A 127 -8.39 5.31 0.63
C GLY A 127 -8.02 5.75 2.03
N TRP A 128 -7.11 4.98 2.66
CA TRP A 128 -6.68 5.20 4.03
C TRP A 128 -5.97 6.55 4.19
N LEU A 129 -6.26 7.26 5.28
CA LEU A 129 -5.72 8.59 5.59
C LEU A 129 -6.02 9.65 4.51
N LEU A 130 -7.18 9.56 3.83
CA LEU A 130 -7.65 10.55 2.86
C LEU A 130 -7.44 11.98 3.36
N GLY A 131 -6.82 12.83 2.54
CA GLY A 131 -6.50 14.23 2.84
C GLY A 131 -5.19 14.44 3.60
N ALA A 132 -4.51 13.37 4.07
CA ALA A 132 -3.21 13.48 4.70
C ALA A 132 -2.14 13.96 3.70
N GLN A 133 -1.17 14.75 4.20
CA GLN A 133 -0.02 15.17 3.43
C GLN A 133 0.99 14.02 3.31
N VAL A 134 1.65 13.93 2.17
CA VAL A 134 2.73 12.98 1.94
C VAL A 134 4.00 13.70 1.54
N HIS A 135 5.13 13.20 2.06
CA HIS A 135 6.48 13.58 1.63
C HIS A 135 7.19 12.33 1.14
N VAL A 136 7.69 12.35 -0.10
CA VAL A 136 8.32 11.20 -0.74
C VAL A 136 9.76 11.54 -1.10
N THR A 137 10.68 10.68 -0.71
CA THR A 137 12.08 10.74 -1.15
C THR A 137 12.47 9.40 -1.74
N TYR A 138 13.32 9.41 -2.76
CA TYR A 138 13.92 8.19 -3.28
C TYR A 138 15.26 8.43 -3.98
N ASP A 139 16.03 7.35 -4.06
CA ASP A 139 17.26 7.23 -4.83
C ASP A 139 17.09 6.21 -5.94
N ARG A 140 17.75 6.44 -7.07
CA ARG A 140 17.80 5.48 -8.17
C ARG A 140 18.93 4.48 -7.96
N ILE A 141 18.64 3.21 -8.15
CA ILE A 141 19.58 2.09 -8.10
C ILE A 141 19.66 1.46 -9.49
N ALA A 142 20.86 1.36 -10.03
CA ALA A 142 21.11 0.68 -11.30
C ALA A 142 22.46 -0.07 -11.26
N PRO A 143 22.51 -1.37 -11.62
CA PRO A 143 21.40 -2.22 -11.97
C PRO A 143 20.53 -2.61 -10.75
N CYS A 144 19.33 -3.19 -11.00
CA CYS A 144 18.43 -3.67 -9.97
C CYS A 144 18.11 -5.17 -10.15
N PRO A 145 19.09 -6.05 -9.87
CA PRO A 145 18.99 -7.47 -10.18
C PRO A 145 17.95 -8.21 -9.33
N ALA A 146 17.67 -7.73 -8.11
CA ALA A 146 16.68 -8.34 -7.22
C ALA A 146 15.27 -8.39 -7.84
N PHE A 147 14.95 -7.49 -8.77
CA PHE A 147 13.68 -7.41 -9.47
C PHE A 147 13.80 -7.65 -10.99
N GLY A 148 14.98 -8.05 -11.47
CA GLY A 148 15.23 -8.27 -12.90
C GLY A 148 15.15 -7.00 -13.75
N GLN A 149 15.37 -5.82 -13.14
CA GLN A 149 15.18 -4.51 -13.77
C GLN A 149 16.53 -3.83 -14.05
N ALA A 150 16.59 -3.05 -15.13
CA ALA A 150 17.76 -2.22 -15.44
C ALA A 150 17.99 -1.11 -14.40
N ALA A 151 16.91 -0.62 -13.81
CA ALA A 151 16.96 0.35 -12.71
C ALA A 151 15.71 0.24 -11.84
N CYS A 152 15.86 0.53 -10.55
CA CYS A 152 14.80 0.71 -9.57
C CYS A 152 14.97 2.06 -8.87
N PHE A 153 13.93 2.44 -8.14
CA PHE A 153 13.91 3.63 -7.28
C PHE A 153 13.47 3.17 -5.89
N THR A 154 14.37 3.31 -4.91
CA THR A 154 14.12 2.91 -3.52
C THR A 154 13.98 4.13 -2.65
N GLY A 155 12.97 4.16 -1.81
CA GLY A 155 12.69 5.34 -1.00
C GLY A 155 11.63 5.16 0.07
N VAL A 156 11.15 6.29 0.55
CA VAL A 156 10.21 6.38 1.67
C VAL A 156 9.07 7.34 1.33
N ILE A 157 7.85 6.94 1.68
CA ILE A 157 6.68 7.80 1.73
C ILE A 157 6.38 8.06 3.21
N ARG A 158 6.51 9.29 3.66
CA ARG A 158 6.06 9.73 4.98
C ARG A 158 4.70 10.34 4.88
N VAL A 159 3.72 9.73 5.55
CA VAL A 159 2.37 10.26 5.64
C VAL A 159 2.22 11.02 6.93
N MET A 160 1.81 12.27 6.83
CA MET A 160 1.57 13.18 7.95
C MET A 160 0.06 13.41 8.06
N PRO A 161 -0.62 12.65 8.91
CA PRO A 161 -2.05 12.88 9.13
C PRO A 161 -2.25 14.31 9.64
N GLY A 162 -3.16 15.04 9.00
CA GLY A 162 -3.50 16.39 9.41
C GLY A 162 -3.99 16.42 10.85
N SER A 163 -3.64 17.47 11.60
CA SER A 163 -4.25 17.73 12.89
C SER A 163 -5.76 17.84 12.70
N ALA A 164 -6.53 17.02 13.43
CA ALA A 164 -7.98 17.21 13.48
C ALA A 164 -8.26 18.58 14.10
N ASN A 165 -8.76 19.53 13.31
CA ASN A 165 -9.34 20.77 13.81
C ASN A 165 -10.71 20.51 14.42
#